data_912e856cca823f27103a79349894944b
#
_entry.id   912e856cca823f27103a79349894944b
#
_cell.length_a   1.000
_cell.length_b   1.000
_cell.length_c   1.000
_cell.angle_alpha   90.00
_cell.angle_beta   90.00
_cell.angle_gamma   90.00
#
_symmetry.space_group_name_H-M   'P 1'
#
loop_
_entity.id
_entity.type
_entity.pdbx_description
1 polymer ?
#
loop_
_entity_poly.entity_id
_entity_poly.type
_entity_poly.pdbx_seq_one_letter_code
_entity_poly.pdbx_strand_id
1 'polypeptide(L)'
;MKNPNGYGCIRLMSGNRRRPYAFIATINGRQKYIAAFETIYDAKVFQAKFFEDNHRDFLPSHKKISFAELYFRWLSFHKDEDRILSRSTLTGYEYAYSHCSPLYDKCFPDLQYLDLQAVINCMRKNGLSYSSCKKVKNLLSLMYKYAIKANICRTNYALLLSIGRNHPVYPHHVISRQKINRLWNALDYPGVDTVLILLYTGLRVSEMLNMLKVEVNLRHKYLRVTHAKTASGVRVIPIHPRILPIISQRMTMPGPNLICDSSGRPYEYSRYRSVVWQRVMKCIRGEMHTPHDTRHTFATLLDNADANENAKRKILGHATGDVTDRVYTHKSIRQLRKCIELLK
;
A
#
# COMPACT_ATOMS: atom_id res chain seq x y z
N MET A 1 2.59 -26.40 43.58
CA MET A 1 2.62 -26.13 42.13
C MET A 1 4.07 -26.15 41.66
N LYS A 2 4.40 -26.87 40.57
CA LYS A 2 5.73 -26.78 39.95
C LYS A 2 5.83 -25.44 39.19
N ASN A 3 6.92 -24.71 39.40
CA ASN A 3 7.18 -23.49 38.66
C ASN A 3 7.33 -23.80 37.15
N PRO A 4 6.92 -22.89 36.26
CA PRO A 4 7.17 -23.03 34.83
C PRO A 4 8.66 -23.24 34.51
N ASN A 5 8.96 -23.99 33.46
CA ASN A 5 10.35 -24.20 33.02
C ASN A 5 11.03 -22.83 32.77
N GLY A 6 12.23 -22.68 33.36
CA GLY A 6 13.00 -21.43 33.27
C GLY A 6 12.85 -20.47 34.44
N TYR A 7 11.87 -20.67 35.33
CA TYR A 7 11.58 -19.75 36.45
C TYR A 7 12.63 -19.85 37.60
N GLY A 8 13.54 -20.81 37.54
CA GLY A 8 14.47 -21.11 38.61
C GLY A 8 13.78 -21.70 39.83
N CYS A 9 14.54 -21.99 40.84
CA CYS A 9 14.02 -22.50 42.13
C CYS A 9 14.67 -21.81 43.31
N ILE A 10 13.89 -21.67 44.40
CA ILE A 10 14.40 -21.22 45.68
C ILE A 10 14.58 -22.49 46.54
N ARG A 11 15.79 -22.71 47.05
CA ARG A 11 16.12 -23.83 47.93
C ARG A 11 16.48 -23.34 49.32
N LEU A 12 15.96 -23.99 50.33
CA LEU A 12 16.41 -23.81 51.70
C LEU A 12 17.71 -24.60 51.90
N MET A 13 18.77 -23.90 52.21
CA MET A 13 20.08 -24.48 52.42
C MET A 13 20.21 -24.96 53.87
N SER A 14 20.79 -26.13 54.09
CA SER A 14 21.01 -26.72 55.41
C SER A 14 22.09 -25.98 56.19
N GLY A 15 21.98 -26.05 57.53
CA GLY A 15 22.93 -25.43 58.47
C GLY A 15 22.50 -24.04 58.97
N ASN A 16 23.16 -23.55 60.07
CA ASN A 16 22.83 -22.24 60.65
C ASN A 16 23.41 -21.09 59.81
N ARG A 17 22.71 -20.70 58.73
CA ARG A 17 23.15 -19.69 57.77
C ARG A 17 22.37 -18.41 57.97
N ARG A 18 23.03 -17.26 57.92
CA ARG A 18 22.38 -15.93 57.93
C ARG A 18 21.45 -15.71 56.73
N ARG A 19 21.75 -16.36 55.57
CA ARG A 19 20.95 -16.28 54.32
C ARG A 19 20.62 -17.69 53.83
N PRO A 20 19.60 -18.34 54.38
CA PRO A 20 19.31 -19.73 54.09
C PRO A 20 18.59 -19.97 52.78
N TYR A 21 17.97 -18.95 52.16
CA TYR A 21 17.18 -19.08 50.92
C TYR A 21 18.04 -18.80 49.70
N ALA A 22 18.44 -19.83 48.98
CA ALA A 22 19.25 -19.73 47.77
C ALA A 22 18.38 -19.75 46.52
N PHE A 23 18.57 -18.75 45.66
CA PHE A 23 17.96 -18.74 44.32
C PHE A 23 18.93 -19.37 43.31
N ILE A 24 18.42 -20.38 42.58
CA ILE A 24 19.14 -21.14 41.57
C ILE A 24 18.39 -21.03 40.25
N ALA A 25 19.04 -20.61 39.19
CA ALA A 25 18.49 -20.53 37.86
C ALA A 25 19.29 -21.39 36.86
N THR A 26 18.64 -21.88 35.83
CA THR A 26 19.30 -22.58 34.71
C THR A 26 19.68 -21.56 33.65
N ILE A 27 20.97 -21.35 33.44
CA ILE A 27 21.51 -20.43 32.42
C ILE A 27 22.34 -21.26 31.45
N ASN A 28 22.02 -21.19 30.15
CA ASN A 28 22.68 -21.95 29.10
C ASN A 28 22.73 -23.48 29.36
N GLY A 29 21.61 -24.05 29.83
CA GLY A 29 21.46 -25.47 30.10
C GLY A 29 22.14 -25.96 31.40
N ARG A 30 22.79 -25.06 32.16
CA ARG A 30 23.47 -25.41 33.46
C ARG A 30 22.81 -24.68 34.60
N GLN A 31 22.59 -25.41 35.72
CA GLN A 31 22.11 -24.79 36.94
C GLN A 31 23.22 -23.95 37.57
N LYS A 32 22.93 -22.69 37.85
CA LYS A 32 23.83 -21.75 38.52
C LYS A 32 23.18 -21.20 39.79
N TYR A 33 23.96 -21.13 40.85
CA TYR A 33 23.61 -20.36 42.02
C TYR A 33 23.76 -18.87 41.71
N ILE A 34 22.71 -18.10 42.03
CA ILE A 34 22.64 -16.67 41.63
C ILE A 34 22.79 -15.79 42.89
N ALA A 35 21.98 -16.03 43.93
CA ALA A 35 21.96 -15.21 45.12
C ALA A 35 21.38 -16.00 46.33
N ALA A 36 21.64 -15.50 47.55
CA ALA A 36 20.99 -15.99 48.78
C ALA A 36 20.38 -14.86 49.59
N PHE A 37 19.29 -15.16 50.28
CA PHE A 37 18.45 -14.19 50.98
C PHE A 37 18.15 -14.64 52.40
N GLU A 38 17.88 -13.66 53.29
CA GLU A 38 17.55 -13.91 54.69
C GLU A 38 16.10 -14.43 54.82
N THR A 39 15.20 -13.95 53.94
CA THR A 39 13.81 -14.37 53.93
C THR A 39 13.38 -15.00 52.60
N ILE A 40 12.37 -15.87 52.69
CA ILE A 40 11.76 -16.46 51.48
C ILE A 40 11.05 -15.39 50.63
N TYR A 41 10.57 -14.32 51.28
CA TYR A 41 9.91 -13.20 50.61
C TYR A 41 10.91 -12.47 49.70
N ASP A 42 12.08 -12.09 50.23
CA ASP A 42 13.13 -11.42 49.44
C ASP A 42 13.60 -12.29 48.26
N ALA A 43 13.75 -13.61 48.51
CA ALA A 43 14.09 -14.55 47.46
C ALA A 43 13.04 -14.61 46.35
N LYS A 44 11.74 -14.55 46.69
CA LYS A 44 10.64 -14.52 45.71
C LYS A 44 10.56 -13.19 44.93
N VAL A 45 10.76 -12.06 45.61
CA VAL A 45 10.82 -10.75 44.97
C VAL A 45 12.00 -10.70 43.97
N PHE A 46 13.16 -11.19 44.41
CA PHE A 46 14.32 -11.28 43.52
C PHE A 46 14.09 -12.23 42.36
N GLN A 47 13.47 -13.40 42.60
CA GLN A 47 13.11 -14.35 41.54
C GLN A 47 12.21 -13.70 40.46
N ALA A 48 11.19 -12.94 40.87
CA ALA A 48 10.30 -12.24 39.98
C ALA A 48 11.06 -11.18 39.15
N LYS A 49 11.88 -10.35 39.82
CA LYS A 49 12.68 -9.32 39.17
C LYS A 49 13.75 -9.92 38.24
N PHE A 50 14.45 -10.96 38.72
CA PHE A 50 15.42 -11.67 37.89
C PHE A 50 14.79 -12.27 36.65
N PHE A 51 13.55 -12.76 36.75
CA PHE A 51 12.81 -13.27 35.60
C PHE A 51 12.41 -12.17 34.65
N GLU A 52 11.99 -11.00 35.12
CA GLU A 52 11.71 -9.82 34.28
C GLU A 52 12.95 -9.30 33.54
N ASP A 53 14.08 -9.18 34.28
CA ASP A 53 15.33 -8.63 33.75
C ASP A 53 16.03 -9.59 32.76
N ASN A 54 15.92 -10.93 33.00
CA ASN A 54 16.57 -11.95 32.20
C ASN A 54 15.63 -12.70 31.25
N HIS A 55 14.42 -12.23 31.08
CA HIS A 55 13.43 -12.87 30.17
C HIS A 55 13.89 -12.94 28.71
N ARG A 56 14.94 -12.21 28.34
CA ARG A 56 15.57 -12.29 27.01
C ARG A 56 16.34 -13.61 26.81
N ASP A 57 16.86 -14.21 27.87
CA ASP A 57 17.69 -15.42 27.81
C ASP A 57 16.90 -16.72 27.98
N PHE A 58 15.63 -16.66 28.42
CA PHE A 58 14.77 -17.83 28.68
C PHE A 58 13.74 -18.14 27.63
N LEU A 59 13.65 -17.33 26.55
CA LEU A 59 12.94 -17.77 25.35
C LEU A 59 13.72 -18.96 24.76
N PRO A 60 13.04 -20.07 24.34
CA PRO A 60 13.70 -21.13 23.59
C PRO A 60 14.52 -20.44 22.52
N SER A 61 15.76 -20.88 22.33
CA SER A 61 16.72 -20.28 21.40
C SER A 61 16.04 -20.07 20.04
N HIS A 62 15.33 -18.94 19.90
CA HIS A 62 14.93 -18.48 18.61
C HIS A 62 16.24 -18.30 17.87
N LYS A 63 16.53 -19.17 16.89
CA LYS A 63 17.63 -19.01 15.96
C LYS A 63 17.75 -17.53 15.71
N LYS A 64 18.94 -16.96 15.88
CA LYS A 64 19.23 -15.55 15.57
C LYS A 64 18.80 -15.29 14.14
N ILE A 65 17.51 -14.96 13.95
CA ILE A 65 16.98 -14.70 12.63
C ILE A 65 17.45 -13.33 12.19
N SER A 66 18.11 -13.26 11.03
CA SER A 66 18.53 -11.99 10.48
C SER A 66 17.32 -11.20 9.95
N PHE A 67 17.50 -9.89 9.77
CA PHE A 67 16.48 -9.04 9.13
C PHE A 67 16.11 -9.56 7.72
N ALA A 68 17.12 -9.96 6.94
CA ALA A 68 16.91 -10.49 5.60
C ALA A 68 16.11 -11.81 5.64
N GLU A 69 16.47 -12.74 6.52
CA GLU A 69 15.76 -14.01 6.66
C GLU A 69 14.31 -13.79 7.09
N LEU A 70 14.06 -12.88 8.03
CA LEU A 70 12.70 -12.53 8.45
C LEU A 70 11.88 -11.93 7.31
N TYR A 71 12.48 -11.06 6.47
CA TYR A 71 11.80 -10.49 5.30
C TYR A 71 11.30 -11.58 4.36
N PHE A 72 12.13 -12.56 4.01
CA PHE A 72 11.74 -13.63 3.10
C PHE A 72 10.68 -14.56 3.72
N ARG A 73 10.80 -14.88 5.02
CA ARG A 73 9.77 -15.66 5.74
C ARG A 73 8.43 -14.91 5.78
N TRP A 74 8.46 -13.63 6.11
CA TRP A 74 7.28 -12.78 6.11
C TRP A 74 6.65 -12.69 4.72
N LEU A 75 7.46 -12.52 3.67
CA LEU A 75 6.96 -12.38 2.30
C LEU A 75 6.30 -13.68 1.82
N SER A 76 6.88 -14.85 2.14
CA SER A 76 6.27 -16.14 1.84
C SER A 76 4.93 -16.28 2.57
N PHE A 77 4.92 -16.08 3.89
CA PHE A 77 3.70 -16.13 4.68
C PHE A 77 2.61 -15.18 4.16
N HIS A 78 2.99 -13.97 3.77
CA HIS A 78 2.07 -12.96 3.27
C HIS A 78 1.49 -13.28 1.88
N LYS A 79 2.20 -14.09 1.07
CA LYS A 79 1.69 -14.64 -0.19
C LYS A 79 0.70 -15.79 0.04
N ASP A 80 0.90 -16.58 1.10
CA ASP A 80 0.07 -17.74 1.44
C ASP A 80 -1.23 -17.36 2.15
N GLU A 81 -1.30 -16.15 2.77
CA GLU A 81 -2.54 -15.58 3.33
C GLU A 81 -3.50 -15.16 2.21
N ASP A 82 -4.17 -16.08 1.50
CA ASP A 82 -5.30 -15.90 0.53
C ASP A 82 -5.41 -14.54 -0.22
N ARG A 83 -4.34 -13.77 -0.26
CA ARG A 83 -4.28 -12.45 -0.90
C ARG A 83 -3.42 -12.52 -2.15
N ILE A 84 -4.07 -12.51 -3.29
CA ILE A 84 -3.36 -12.29 -4.56
C ILE A 84 -2.71 -10.91 -4.50
N LEU A 85 -1.43 -10.88 -4.11
CA LEU A 85 -0.65 -9.65 -4.09
C LEU A 85 -0.44 -9.16 -5.53
N SER A 86 -0.83 -7.91 -5.79
CA SER A 86 -0.56 -7.32 -7.11
C SER A 86 0.95 -7.17 -7.35
N ARG A 87 1.38 -7.28 -8.61
CA ARG A 87 2.79 -7.04 -8.99
C ARG A 87 3.32 -5.70 -8.46
N SER A 88 2.49 -4.64 -8.51
CA SER A 88 2.87 -3.32 -7.99
C SER A 88 3.08 -3.31 -6.46
N THR A 89 2.35 -4.14 -5.71
CA THR A 89 2.54 -4.29 -4.26
C THR A 89 3.87 -4.97 -3.97
N LEU A 90 4.18 -6.06 -4.69
CA LEU A 90 5.46 -6.78 -4.57
C LEU A 90 6.65 -5.87 -4.90
N THR A 91 6.62 -5.16 -6.03
CA THR A 91 7.65 -4.17 -6.39
C THR A 91 7.77 -3.06 -5.33
N GLY A 92 6.66 -2.67 -4.70
CA GLY A 92 6.67 -1.71 -3.59
C GLY A 92 7.39 -2.25 -2.35
N TYR A 93 7.24 -3.54 -2.03
CA TYR A 93 7.96 -4.20 -0.93
C TYR A 93 9.45 -4.36 -1.25
N GLU A 94 9.79 -4.80 -2.47
CA GLU A 94 11.17 -4.92 -2.93
C GLU A 94 11.90 -3.58 -2.88
N TYR A 95 11.25 -2.51 -3.35
CA TYR A 95 11.77 -1.15 -3.25
C TYR A 95 12.00 -0.72 -1.79
N ALA A 96 11.03 -0.97 -0.90
CA ALA A 96 11.17 -0.62 0.51
C ALA A 96 12.28 -1.45 1.18
N TYR A 97 12.39 -2.74 0.86
CA TYR A 97 13.41 -3.64 1.37
C TYR A 97 14.82 -3.19 0.94
N SER A 98 15.01 -2.79 -0.32
CA SER A 98 16.33 -2.36 -0.82
C SER A 98 16.91 -1.18 -0.04
N HIS A 99 16.09 -0.32 0.56
CA HIS A 99 16.53 0.76 1.44
C HIS A 99 16.92 0.30 2.85
N CYS A 100 16.60 -0.93 3.22
CA CYS A 100 16.92 -1.52 4.52
C CYS A 100 18.26 -2.29 4.51
N SER A 101 19.10 -2.15 3.49
CA SER A 101 20.37 -2.88 3.35
C SER A 101 21.27 -2.80 4.59
N PRO A 102 21.37 -1.69 5.36
CA PRO A 102 22.19 -1.65 6.56
C PRO A 102 21.69 -2.57 7.70
N LEU A 103 20.48 -3.14 7.56
CA LEU A 103 19.87 -4.01 8.57
C LEU A 103 19.97 -5.50 8.20
N TYR A 104 20.31 -5.86 6.96
CA TYR A 104 20.15 -7.22 6.44
C TYR A 104 20.78 -8.31 7.32
N ASP A 105 22.00 -8.10 7.78
CA ASP A 105 22.76 -9.06 8.59
C ASP A 105 22.53 -8.92 10.09
N LYS A 106 21.79 -7.86 10.50
CA LYS A 106 21.48 -7.66 11.90
C LYS A 106 20.44 -8.67 12.39
N CYS A 107 20.61 -9.14 13.62
CA CYS A 107 19.61 -9.98 14.29
C CYS A 107 18.32 -9.18 14.49
N PHE A 108 17.20 -9.66 13.93
CA PHE A 108 15.94 -8.91 13.95
C PHE A 108 15.40 -8.64 15.36
N PRO A 109 15.39 -9.62 16.29
CA PRO A 109 14.99 -9.38 17.69
C PRO A 109 15.79 -8.29 18.41
N ASP A 110 17.06 -8.09 18.02
CA ASP A 110 17.97 -7.14 18.69
C ASP A 110 17.87 -5.72 18.12
N LEU A 111 17.13 -5.53 17.01
CA LEU A 111 16.92 -4.22 16.41
C LEU A 111 16.17 -3.29 17.35
N GLN A 112 16.70 -2.09 17.52
CA GLN A 112 16.12 -1.04 18.32
C GLN A 112 15.53 0.06 17.42
N TYR A 113 14.73 0.95 18.03
CA TYR A 113 14.17 2.12 17.34
C TYR A 113 15.24 2.92 16.57
N LEU A 114 16.42 3.14 17.16
CA LEU A 114 17.49 3.94 16.54
C LEU A 114 18.03 3.30 15.25
N ASP A 115 18.14 1.98 15.19
CA ASP A 115 18.58 1.28 13.96
C ASP A 115 17.62 1.55 12.80
N LEU A 116 16.33 1.45 13.07
CA LEU A 116 15.28 1.65 12.08
C LEU A 116 15.18 3.13 11.69
N GLN A 117 15.29 4.04 12.67
CA GLN A 117 15.23 5.47 12.42
C GLN A 117 16.44 5.94 11.61
N ALA A 118 17.61 5.33 11.77
CA ALA A 118 18.80 5.62 10.98
C ALA A 118 18.56 5.38 9.47
N VAL A 119 17.85 4.30 9.10
CA VAL A 119 17.46 4.03 7.72
C VAL A 119 16.58 5.18 7.17
N ILE A 120 15.55 5.57 7.90
CA ILE A 120 14.66 6.66 7.48
C ILE A 120 15.43 7.99 7.38
N ASN A 121 16.32 8.27 8.33
CA ASN A 121 17.14 9.49 8.32
C ASN A 121 18.09 9.52 7.11
N CYS A 122 18.70 8.39 6.77
CA CYS A 122 19.54 8.26 5.56
C CYS A 122 18.71 8.53 4.29
N MET A 123 17.54 7.93 4.16
CA MET A 123 16.65 8.18 3.02
C MET A 123 16.29 9.67 2.88
N ARG A 124 15.95 10.33 3.99
CA ARG A 124 15.64 11.76 4.01
C ARG A 124 16.84 12.63 3.64
N LYS A 125 18.02 12.30 4.16
CA LYS A 125 19.28 12.98 3.84
C LYS A 125 19.61 12.88 2.35
N ASN A 126 19.28 11.76 1.72
CA ASN A 126 19.41 11.52 0.29
C ASN A 126 18.26 12.12 -0.55
N GLY A 127 17.41 12.98 0.02
CA GLY A 127 16.36 13.70 -0.69
C GLY A 127 15.13 12.84 -1.07
N LEU A 128 14.98 11.64 -0.51
CA LEU A 128 13.84 10.79 -0.83
C LEU A 128 12.53 11.35 -0.25
N SER A 129 11.46 11.20 -1.02
CA SER A 129 10.14 11.75 -0.68
C SER A 129 9.54 11.14 0.59
N TYR A 130 8.63 11.89 1.23
CA TYR A 130 7.80 11.38 2.33
C TYR A 130 7.12 10.05 1.98
N SER A 131 6.59 9.93 0.76
CA SER A 131 5.91 8.70 0.31
C SER A 131 6.87 7.50 0.22
N SER A 132 8.13 7.71 -0.15
CA SER A 132 9.17 6.67 -0.14
C SER A 132 9.49 6.21 1.29
N CYS A 133 9.72 7.15 2.21
CA CYS A 133 9.93 6.84 3.63
C CYS A 133 8.73 6.11 4.24
N LYS A 134 7.50 6.52 3.87
CA LYS A 134 6.27 5.85 4.32
C LYS A 134 6.17 4.40 3.85
N LYS A 135 6.63 4.08 2.63
CA LYS A 135 6.69 2.68 2.15
C LYS A 135 7.61 1.83 3.02
N VAL A 136 8.79 2.34 3.38
CA VAL A 136 9.72 1.63 4.26
C VAL A 136 9.12 1.45 5.66
N LYS A 137 8.57 2.51 6.26
CA LYS A 137 7.87 2.41 7.55
C LYS A 137 6.75 1.36 7.52
N ASN A 138 5.97 1.32 6.44
CA ASN A 138 4.88 0.35 6.29
C ASN A 138 5.41 -1.08 6.18
N LEU A 139 6.47 -1.32 5.39
CA LEU A 139 7.11 -2.64 5.28
C LEU A 139 7.61 -3.10 6.65
N LEU A 140 8.40 -2.27 7.34
CA LEU A 140 8.91 -2.57 8.67
C LEU A 140 7.78 -2.90 9.65
N SER A 141 6.70 -2.12 9.63
CA SER A 141 5.53 -2.37 10.50
C SER A 141 4.85 -3.72 10.19
N LEU A 142 4.77 -4.12 8.93
CA LEU A 142 4.22 -5.43 8.53
C LEU A 142 5.13 -6.58 8.97
N MET A 143 6.45 -6.44 8.81
CA MET A 143 7.44 -7.41 9.29
C MET A 143 7.37 -7.59 10.80
N TYR A 144 7.29 -6.48 11.57
CA TYR A 144 7.12 -6.54 13.03
C TYR A 144 5.80 -7.20 13.45
N LYS A 145 4.70 -6.92 12.74
CA LYS A 145 3.41 -7.59 13.01
C LYS A 145 3.53 -9.11 12.84
N TYR A 146 4.21 -9.56 11.80
CA TYR A 146 4.49 -10.97 11.60
C TYR A 146 5.41 -11.53 12.69
N ALA A 147 6.50 -10.84 13.02
CA ALA A 147 7.45 -11.25 14.04
C ALA A 147 6.80 -11.38 15.43
N ILE A 148 5.85 -10.49 15.77
CA ILE A 148 5.07 -10.58 17.01
C ILE A 148 4.14 -11.80 16.97
N LYS A 149 3.43 -12.05 15.87
CA LYS A 149 2.59 -13.25 15.71
C LYS A 149 3.41 -14.54 15.81
N ALA A 150 4.64 -14.53 15.30
CA ALA A 150 5.57 -15.65 15.34
C ALA A 150 6.36 -15.76 16.66
N ASN A 151 6.06 -14.94 17.67
CA ASN A 151 6.77 -14.85 18.95
C ASN A 151 8.28 -14.59 18.82
N ILE A 152 8.71 -13.91 17.75
CA ILE A 152 10.12 -13.54 17.51
C ILE A 152 10.49 -12.27 18.27
N CYS A 153 9.57 -11.31 18.37
CA CYS A 153 9.72 -10.09 19.16
C CYS A 153 8.40 -9.69 19.82
N ARG A 154 8.43 -8.70 20.71
CA ARG A 154 7.24 -8.24 21.47
C ARG A 154 6.76 -6.87 21.06
N THR A 155 7.65 -6.02 20.59
CA THR A 155 7.37 -4.60 20.34
C THR A 155 7.56 -4.26 18.88
N ASN A 156 6.60 -3.50 18.31
CA ASN A 156 6.71 -2.97 16.96
C ASN A 156 7.32 -1.56 16.99
N TYR A 157 8.63 -1.47 16.92
CA TYR A 157 9.35 -0.19 16.90
C TYR A 157 9.07 0.64 15.62
N ALA A 158 8.63 0.01 14.53
CA ALA A 158 8.32 0.73 13.31
C ALA A 158 7.15 1.72 13.46
N LEU A 159 6.25 1.52 14.42
CA LEU A 159 5.15 2.45 14.69
C LEU A 159 5.66 3.82 15.18
N LEU A 160 6.77 3.83 15.90
CA LEU A 160 7.37 5.03 16.51
C LEU A 160 8.18 5.86 15.50
N LEU A 161 8.49 5.32 14.29
CA LEU A 161 9.35 5.98 13.32
C LEU A 161 8.80 7.33 12.86
N SER A 162 9.64 8.34 12.91
CA SER A 162 9.38 9.68 12.37
C SER A 162 9.85 9.76 10.91
N ILE A 163 8.91 9.96 10.00
CA ILE A 163 9.20 10.07 8.55
C ILE A 163 9.18 11.53 8.05
N GLY A 164 9.03 12.49 8.96
CA GLY A 164 8.93 13.92 8.64
C GLY A 164 7.51 14.37 8.24
N ARG A 165 7.40 15.62 7.79
CA ARG A 165 6.13 16.19 7.35
C ARG A 165 5.87 15.83 5.89
N ASN A 166 4.60 15.59 5.56
CA ASN A 166 4.17 15.43 4.17
C ASN A 166 4.02 16.82 3.54
N HIS A 167 5.02 17.21 2.77
CA HIS A 167 4.90 18.38 1.90
C HIS A 167 4.48 17.91 0.53
N PRO A 168 3.27 18.24 0.03
CA PRO A 168 2.85 17.92 -1.33
C PRO A 168 3.83 18.57 -2.31
N VAL A 169 4.62 17.76 -3.00
CA VAL A 169 5.66 18.26 -3.93
C VAL A 169 5.06 18.65 -5.28
N TYR A 170 3.90 18.11 -5.60
CA TYR A 170 3.22 18.38 -6.87
C TYR A 170 1.73 18.64 -6.64
N PRO A 171 1.25 19.87 -6.84
CA PRO A 171 -0.17 20.11 -6.98
C PRO A 171 -0.68 19.31 -8.20
N HIS A 172 -1.81 18.63 -8.06
CA HIS A 172 -2.48 18.02 -9.21
C HIS A 172 -2.83 19.13 -10.21
N HIS A 173 -2.35 18.98 -11.45
CA HIS A 173 -2.56 19.98 -12.48
C HIS A 173 -3.80 19.61 -13.29
N VAL A 174 -4.82 20.47 -13.21
CA VAL A 174 -5.99 20.39 -14.10
C VAL A 174 -5.56 20.75 -15.52
N ILE A 175 -5.93 19.92 -16.50
CA ILE A 175 -5.71 20.21 -17.90
C ILE A 175 -6.65 21.35 -18.32
N SER A 176 -6.09 22.48 -18.71
CA SER A 176 -6.86 23.68 -19.03
C SER A 176 -7.78 23.48 -20.25
N ARG A 177 -8.87 24.25 -20.30
CA ARG A 177 -9.84 24.20 -21.41
C ARG A 177 -9.16 24.45 -22.78
N GLN A 178 -8.16 25.33 -22.82
CA GLN A 178 -7.39 25.55 -24.05
C GLN A 178 -6.66 24.28 -24.51
N LYS A 179 -6.07 23.52 -23.60
CA LYS A 179 -5.39 22.25 -23.93
C LYS A 179 -6.41 21.18 -24.35
N ILE A 180 -7.59 21.13 -23.72
CA ILE A 180 -8.68 20.23 -24.15
C ILE A 180 -9.14 20.58 -25.57
N ASN A 181 -9.28 21.86 -25.90
CA ASN A 181 -9.61 22.27 -27.27
C ASN A 181 -8.51 21.89 -28.28
N ARG A 182 -7.23 22.00 -27.87
CA ARG A 182 -6.13 21.51 -28.74
C ARG A 182 -6.21 20.00 -28.97
N LEU A 183 -6.60 19.20 -27.98
CA LEU A 183 -6.83 17.76 -28.17
C LEU A 183 -7.93 17.51 -29.21
N TRP A 184 -9.07 18.22 -29.12
CA TRP A 184 -10.14 18.08 -30.11
C TRP A 184 -9.71 18.49 -31.52
N ASN A 185 -8.91 19.54 -31.64
CA ASN A 185 -8.39 20.00 -32.93
C ASN A 185 -7.32 19.06 -33.50
N ALA A 186 -6.71 18.23 -32.66
CA ALA A 186 -5.68 17.26 -33.05
C ALA A 186 -6.19 15.82 -33.00
N LEU A 187 -7.48 15.57 -33.20
CA LEU A 187 -8.11 14.26 -33.07
C LEU A 187 -7.47 13.18 -33.96
N ASP A 188 -7.00 13.57 -35.14
CA ASP A 188 -6.32 12.68 -36.09
C ASP A 188 -4.88 12.31 -35.64
N TYR A 189 -4.33 13.01 -34.66
CA TYR A 189 -3.01 12.69 -34.15
C TYR A 189 -3.05 11.40 -33.31
N PRO A 190 -2.18 10.42 -33.61
CA PRO A 190 -2.22 9.10 -32.96
C PRO A 190 -2.19 9.16 -31.43
N GLY A 191 -3.22 8.59 -30.79
CA GLY A 191 -3.33 8.48 -29.33
C GLY A 191 -4.09 9.63 -28.64
N VAL A 192 -4.42 10.73 -29.34
CA VAL A 192 -5.25 11.82 -28.77
C VAL A 192 -6.61 11.31 -28.31
N ASP A 193 -7.21 10.44 -29.08
CA ASP A 193 -8.47 9.78 -28.78
C ASP A 193 -8.46 9.06 -27.42
N THR A 194 -7.34 8.43 -27.04
CA THR A 194 -7.19 7.75 -25.73
C THR A 194 -7.19 8.75 -24.57
N VAL A 195 -6.59 9.93 -24.77
CA VAL A 195 -6.58 11.01 -23.78
C VAL A 195 -7.97 11.61 -23.62
N LEU A 196 -8.71 11.80 -24.72
CA LEU A 196 -10.10 12.24 -24.67
C LEU A 196 -11.01 11.22 -23.97
N ILE A 197 -10.83 9.91 -24.21
CA ILE A 197 -11.54 8.87 -23.46
C ILE A 197 -11.30 9.03 -21.95
N LEU A 198 -10.04 9.19 -21.51
CA LEU A 198 -9.73 9.41 -20.10
C LEU A 198 -10.39 10.68 -19.54
N LEU A 199 -10.36 11.78 -20.30
CA LEU A 199 -10.93 13.07 -19.90
C LEU A 199 -12.44 13.05 -19.75
N TYR A 200 -13.16 12.29 -20.57
CA TYR A 200 -14.63 12.27 -20.58
C TYR A 200 -15.23 11.08 -19.84
N THR A 201 -14.41 10.18 -19.29
CA THR A 201 -14.88 9.03 -18.49
C THR A 201 -14.42 9.05 -17.05
N GLY A 202 -13.33 9.78 -16.75
CA GLY A 202 -12.69 9.77 -15.46
C GLY A 202 -12.08 8.41 -15.07
N LEU A 203 -11.89 7.50 -16.04
CA LEU A 203 -11.22 6.20 -15.82
C LEU A 203 -9.80 6.41 -15.30
N ARG A 204 -9.34 5.48 -14.45
CA ARG A 204 -7.90 5.35 -14.23
C ARG A 204 -7.25 4.81 -15.50
N VAL A 205 -6.05 5.26 -15.81
CA VAL A 205 -5.36 4.80 -17.04
C VAL A 205 -5.23 3.28 -17.09
N SER A 206 -4.96 2.62 -15.96
CA SER A 206 -4.91 1.15 -15.90
C SER A 206 -6.27 0.49 -16.16
N GLU A 207 -7.38 1.12 -15.73
CA GLU A 207 -8.74 0.66 -16.02
C GLU A 207 -9.03 0.76 -17.53
N MET A 208 -8.66 1.87 -18.17
CA MET A 208 -8.82 2.05 -19.60
C MET A 208 -8.00 1.06 -20.43
N LEU A 209 -6.71 0.86 -20.06
CA LEU A 209 -5.82 -0.03 -20.82
C LEU A 209 -6.21 -1.51 -20.67
N ASN A 210 -6.78 -1.90 -19.53
CA ASN A 210 -7.23 -3.27 -19.28
C ASN A 210 -8.69 -3.52 -19.68
N MET A 211 -9.43 -2.49 -20.13
CA MET A 211 -10.83 -2.62 -20.51
C MET A 211 -10.99 -3.49 -21.76
N LEU A 212 -11.73 -4.57 -21.61
CA LEU A 212 -12.06 -5.45 -22.72
C LEU A 212 -13.20 -4.86 -23.55
N LYS A 213 -13.22 -5.13 -24.86
CA LYS A 213 -14.30 -4.69 -25.74
C LYS A 213 -15.67 -5.22 -25.34
N VAL A 214 -15.74 -6.42 -24.75
CA VAL A 214 -17.00 -7.00 -24.24
C VAL A 214 -17.59 -6.19 -23.06
N GLU A 215 -16.80 -5.34 -22.40
CA GLU A 215 -17.24 -4.45 -21.32
C GLU A 215 -17.82 -3.14 -21.83
N VAL A 216 -17.75 -2.89 -23.15
CA VAL A 216 -18.30 -1.71 -23.83
C VAL A 216 -19.67 -2.03 -24.41
N ASN A 217 -20.70 -1.32 -23.96
CA ASN A 217 -22.05 -1.46 -24.52
C ASN A 217 -22.41 -0.20 -25.31
N LEU A 218 -22.22 -0.26 -26.64
CA LEU A 218 -22.54 0.85 -27.53
C LEU A 218 -24.05 1.08 -27.63
N ARG A 219 -24.89 0.03 -27.60
CA ARG A 219 -26.35 0.15 -27.68
C ARG A 219 -26.92 0.96 -26.52
N HIS A 220 -26.46 0.66 -25.29
CA HIS A 220 -26.89 1.36 -24.08
C HIS A 220 -25.94 2.47 -23.66
N LYS A 221 -24.88 2.74 -24.43
CA LYS A 221 -23.92 3.84 -24.26
C LYS A 221 -23.30 3.88 -22.85
N TYR A 222 -22.65 2.78 -22.45
CA TYR A 222 -21.91 2.71 -21.19
C TYR A 222 -20.66 1.81 -21.28
N LEU A 223 -19.72 2.05 -20.39
CA LEU A 223 -18.56 1.22 -20.11
C LEU A 223 -18.78 0.52 -18.77
N ARG A 224 -18.38 -0.74 -18.65
CA ARG A 224 -18.42 -1.48 -17.40
C ARG A 224 -16.99 -1.74 -16.91
N VAL A 225 -16.63 -1.21 -15.75
CA VAL A 225 -15.35 -1.52 -15.10
C VAL A 225 -15.58 -2.74 -14.20
N THR A 226 -15.05 -3.89 -14.59
CA THR A 226 -15.21 -5.16 -13.85
C THR A 226 -13.98 -5.48 -13.01
N HIS A 227 -12.79 -5.10 -13.47
CA HIS A 227 -11.52 -5.33 -12.80
C HIS A 227 -11.04 -4.06 -12.08
N ALA A 228 -11.28 -4.00 -10.78
CA ALA A 228 -10.84 -2.88 -9.96
C ALA A 228 -10.16 -3.36 -8.68
N LYS A 229 -9.22 -2.56 -8.16
CA LYS A 229 -8.47 -2.87 -6.92
C LYS A 229 -9.38 -2.98 -5.68
N THR A 230 -10.55 -2.36 -5.72
CA THR A 230 -11.53 -2.32 -4.61
C THR A 230 -12.93 -2.63 -5.13
N ALA A 231 -13.81 -3.15 -4.28
CA ALA A 231 -15.20 -3.43 -4.64
C ALA A 231 -15.93 -2.17 -5.16
N SER A 232 -15.66 -1.00 -4.60
CA SER A 232 -16.20 0.29 -5.06
C SER A 232 -15.72 0.70 -6.45
N GLY A 233 -14.64 0.09 -6.95
CA GLY A 233 -14.12 0.33 -8.29
C GLY A 233 -14.94 -0.35 -9.39
N VAL A 234 -15.68 -1.43 -9.08
CA VAL A 234 -16.60 -2.09 -10.03
C VAL A 234 -17.81 -1.18 -10.24
N ARG A 235 -18.00 -0.70 -11.47
CA ARG A 235 -19.00 0.32 -11.76
C ARG A 235 -19.34 0.43 -13.24
N VAL A 236 -20.42 1.12 -13.51
CA VAL A 236 -20.85 1.50 -14.87
C VAL A 236 -20.60 3.00 -15.07
N ILE A 237 -20.01 3.36 -16.21
CA ILE A 237 -19.73 4.74 -16.60
C ILE A 237 -20.49 5.01 -17.91
N PRO A 238 -21.45 5.94 -17.95
CA PRO A 238 -22.10 6.33 -19.21
C PRO A 238 -21.07 6.94 -20.16
N ILE A 239 -21.24 6.68 -21.45
CA ILE A 239 -20.41 7.28 -22.50
C ILE A 239 -20.97 8.66 -22.84
N HIS A 240 -20.14 9.69 -22.71
CA HIS A 240 -20.49 11.04 -23.13
C HIS A 240 -20.69 11.08 -24.65
N PRO A 241 -21.73 11.79 -25.18
CA PRO A 241 -22.03 11.84 -26.63
C PRO A 241 -20.83 12.22 -27.48
N ARG A 242 -19.99 13.19 -27.06
CA ARG A 242 -18.82 13.64 -27.82
C ARG A 242 -17.77 12.57 -28.09
N ILE A 243 -17.59 11.61 -27.16
CA ILE A 243 -16.59 10.54 -27.32
C ILE A 243 -17.19 9.23 -27.85
N LEU A 244 -18.50 9.16 -28.05
CA LEU A 244 -19.16 7.97 -28.60
C LEU A 244 -18.59 7.54 -29.95
N PRO A 245 -18.37 8.46 -30.94
CA PRO A 245 -17.73 8.10 -32.20
C PRO A 245 -16.33 7.55 -32.05
N ILE A 246 -15.54 8.14 -31.11
CA ILE A 246 -14.17 7.69 -30.79
C ILE A 246 -14.19 6.26 -30.27
N ILE A 247 -15.06 5.97 -29.31
CA ILE A 247 -15.19 4.61 -28.75
C ILE A 247 -15.69 3.63 -29.81
N SER A 248 -16.66 4.04 -30.64
CA SER A 248 -17.16 3.19 -31.75
C SER A 248 -16.03 2.82 -32.71
N GLN A 249 -15.18 3.77 -33.09
CA GLN A 249 -14.01 3.50 -33.91
C GLN A 249 -13.01 2.56 -33.23
N ARG A 250 -12.76 2.74 -31.94
CA ARG A 250 -11.89 1.82 -31.19
C ARG A 250 -12.43 0.38 -31.12
N MET A 251 -13.74 0.20 -31.12
CA MET A 251 -14.36 -1.13 -31.16
C MET A 251 -14.06 -1.90 -32.44
N THR A 252 -13.82 -1.21 -33.57
CA THR A 252 -13.50 -1.85 -34.88
C THR A 252 -12.00 -2.19 -35.03
N MET A 253 -11.12 -1.63 -34.17
CA MET A 253 -9.69 -1.89 -34.23
C MET A 253 -9.35 -3.32 -33.81
N PRO A 254 -8.19 -3.89 -34.20
CA PRO A 254 -7.80 -5.24 -33.81
C PRO A 254 -7.52 -5.32 -32.29
N GLY A 255 -7.61 -6.55 -31.76
CA GLY A 255 -7.29 -6.88 -30.36
C GLY A 255 -8.49 -6.96 -29.41
N PRO A 256 -8.31 -7.58 -28.25
CA PRO A 256 -9.37 -7.83 -27.27
C PRO A 256 -9.72 -6.62 -26.41
N ASN A 257 -8.76 -5.73 -26.17
CA ASN A 257 -8.95 -4.55 -25.34
C ASN A 257 -9.47 -3.37 -26.17
N LEU A 258 -10.16 -2.45 -25.52
CA LEU A 258 -10.61 -1.20 -26.14
C LEU A 258 -9.43 -0.40 -26.68
N ILE A 259 -8.30 -0.40 -25.94
CA ILE A 259 -7.07 0.29 -26.33
C ILE A 259 -5.97 -0.74 -26.58
N CYS A 260 -5.64 -0.94 -27.85
CA CYS A 260 -4.53 -1.78 -28.32
C CYS A 260 -3.62 -0.95 -29.25
N ASP A 261 -2.41 -1.48 -29.50
CA ASP A 261 -1.53 -0.97 -30.54
C ASP A 261 -2.03 -1.40 -31.94
N SER A 262 -1.36 -0.95 -32.98
CA SER A 262 -1.72 -1.28 -34.38
C SER A 262 -1.69 -2.77 -34.70
N SER A 263 -0.98 -3.57 -33.89
CA SER A 263 -0.91 -5.04 -34.02
C SER A 263 -1.96 -5.75 -33.16
N GLY A 264 -2.87 -5.03 -32.50
CA GLY A 264 -3.90 -5.59 -31.63
C GLY A 264 -3.41 -6.03 -30.24
N ARG A 265 -2.18 -5.66 -29.84
CA ARG A 265 -1.62 -6.00 -28.54
C ARG A 265 -2.02 -4.95 -27.50
N PRO A 266 -2.47 -5.36 -26.30
CA PRO A 266 -2.74 -4.44 -25.20
C PRO A 266 -1.48 -3.65 -24.80
N TYR A 267 -1.68 -2.42 -24.39
CA TYR A 267 -0.58 -1.59 -23.86
C TYR A 267 -0.33 -1.91 -22.39
N GLU A 268 0.95 -2.14 -22.02
CA GLU A 268 1.39 -1.95 -20.66
C GLU A 268 1.48 -0.46 -20.32
N TYR A 269 1.25 -0.09 -19.05
CA TYR A 269 1.25 1.32 -18.61
C TYR A 269 2.53 2.07 -18.95
N SER A 270 3.69 1.46 -18.72
CA SER A 270 4.99 2.07 -19.02
C SER A 270 5.13 2.42 -20.51
N ARG A 271 4.76 1.47 -21.38
CA ARG A 271 4.79 1.65 -22.84
C ARG A 271 3.75 2.68 -23.29
N TYR A 272 2.53 2.65 -22.77
CA TYR A 272 1.53 3.68 -23.08
C TYR A 272 2.03 5.08 -22.70
N ARG A 273 2.61 5.21 -21.51
CA ARG A 273 3.14 6.49 -21.03
C ARG A 273 4.25 7.04 -21.92
N SER A 274 5.22 6.20 -22.33
CA SER A 274 6.37 6.65 -23.13
C SER A 274 6.04 6.86 -24.61
N VAL A 275 5.22 5.98 -25.20
CA VAL A 275 4.99 5.97 -26.65
C VAL A 275 3.78 6.82 -27.05
N VAL A 276 2.70 6.80 -26.24
CA VAL A 276 1.45 7.49 -26.57
C VAL A 276 1.33 8.81 -25.80
N TRP A 277 1.28 8.72 -24.47
CA TRP A 277 1.00 9.86 -23.60
C TRP A 277 1.97 11.03 -23.80
N GLN A 278 3.27 10.77 -23.74
CA GLN A 278 4.28 11.84 -23.88
C GLN A 278 4.20 12.54 -25.23
N ARG A 279 3.93 11.80 -26.31
CA ARG A 279 3.77 12.38 -27.66
C ARG A 279 2.54 13.28 -27.76
N VAL A 280 1.41 12.83 -27.22
CA VAL A 280 0.17 13.63 -27.19
C VAL A 280 0.36 14.87 -26.31
N MET A 281 0.99 14.73 -25.14
CA MET A 281 1.27 15.87 -24.27
C MET A 281 2.19 16.91 -24.93
N LYS A 282 3.20 16.48 -25.67
CA LYS A 282 4.05 17.38 -26.45
C LYS A 282 3.26 18.12 -27.53
N CYS A 283 2.36 17.43 -28.24
CA CYS A 283 1.48 18.03 -29.27
C CYS A 283 0.64 19.19 -28.72
N ILE A 284 0.13 19.07 -27.49
CA ILE A 284 -0.72 20.10 -26.86
C ILE A 284 0.02 21.04 -25.91
N ARG A 285 1.36 20.96 -25.81
CA ARG A 285 2.21 21.69 -24.83
C ARG A 285 1.77 21.42 -23.39
N GLY A 286 1.60 20.14 -23.08
CA GLY A 286 1.07 19.65 -21.79
C GLY A 286 2.04 18.70 -21.06
N GLU A 287 3.35 18.77 -21.30
CA GLU A 287 4.36 17.81 -20.86
C GLU A 287 4.42 17.64 -19.34
N MET A 288 3.99 18.65 -18.57
CA MET A 288 3.90 18.59 -17.13
C MET A 288 2.78 17.68 -16.61
N HIS A 289 1.81 17.32 -17.46
CA HIS A 289 0.67 16.52 -17.03
C HIS A 289 0.99 15.03 -17.02
N THR A 290 0.39 14.33 -16.07
CA THR A 290 0.39 12.87 -15.97
C THR A 290 -0.95 12.29 -16.41
N PRO A 291 -1.05 10.99 -16.80
CA PRO A 291 -2.34 10.39 -17.12
C PRO A 291 -3.39 10.50 -16.01
N HIS A 292 -2.98 10.62 -14.74
CA HIS A 292 -3.90 10.77 -13.63
C HIS A 292 -4.56 12.16 -13.58
N ASP A 293 -3.92 13.17 -14.16
CA ASP A 293 -4.46 14.53 -14.21
C ASP A 293 -5.72 14.62 -15.10
N THR A 294 -5.92 13.69 -16.05
CA THR A 294 -7.18 13.60 -16.80
C THR A 294 -8.37 13.32 -15.89
N ARG A 295 -8.18 12.44 -14.91
CA ARG A 295 -9.22 12.09 -13.94
C ARG A 295 -9.46 13.22 -12.95
N HIS A 296 -8.41 13.94 -12.52
CA HIS A 296 -8.56 15.16 -11.72
C HIS A 296 -9.30 16.24 -12.51
N THR A 297 -8.96 16.41 -13.79
CA THR A 297 -9.64 17.33 -14.69
C THR A 297 -11.11 16.98 -14.84
N PHE A 298 -11.44 15.72 -15.08
CA PHE A 298 -12.82 15.23 -15.15
C PHE A 298 -13.61 15.57 -13.87
N ALA A 299 -13.02 15.30 -12.68
CA ALA A 299 -13.66 15.63 -11.40
C ALA A 299 -13.90 17.14 -11.25
N THR A 300 -12.89 17.96 -11.55
CA THR A 300 -12.98 19.43 -11.46
C THR A 300 -13.99 20.01 -12.46
N LEU A 301 -14.05 19.48 -13.69
CA LEU A 301 -15.03 19.93 -14.69
C LEU A 301 -16.46 19.64 -14.25
N LEU A 302 -16.70 18.49 -13.63
CA LEU A 302 -18.00 18.15 -13.05
C LEU A 302 -18.34 19.00 -11.84
N ASP A 303 -17.35 19.34 -10.98
CA ASP A 303 -17.53 20.24 -9.85
C ASP A 303 -17.93 21.65 -10.32
N ASN A 304 -17.22 22.17 -11.31
CA ASN A 304 -17.50 23.48 -11.91
C ASN A 304 -18.85 23.55 -12.65
N ALA A 305 -19.43 22.39 -12.96
CA ALA A 305 -20.75 22.26 -13.58
C ALA A 305 -21.85 21.88 -12.57
N ASP A 306 -21.60 22.05 -11.28
CA ASP A 306 -22.52 21.73 -10.18
C ASP A 306 -23.12 20.33 -10.26
N ALA A 307 -22.31 19.37 -10.70
CA ALA A 307 -22.74 17.98 -10.84
C ALA A 307 -23.07 17.36 -9.49
N ASN A 308 -24.08 16.50 -9.45
CA ASN A 308 -24.44 15.77 -8.24
C ASN A 308 -23.24 14.96 -7.67
N GLU A 309 -22.81 15.28 -6.46
CA GLU A 309 -21.62 14.73 -5.82
C GLU A 309 -21.64 13.19 -5.73
N ASN A 310 -22.78 12.60 -5.37
CA ASN A 310 -22.92 11.15 -5.26
C ASN A 310 -22.84 10.47 -6.64
N ALA A 311 -23.36 11.09 -7.70
CA ALA A 311 -23.23 10.59 -9.06
C ALA A 311 -21.76 10.66 -9.53
N LYS A 312 -21.08 11.79 -9.28
CA LYS A 312 -19.65 11.98 -9.56
C LYS A 312 -18.80 10.92 -8.85
N ARG A 313 -18.98 10.74 -7.53
CA ARG A 313 -18.26 9.72 -6.74
C ARG A 313 -18.47 8.31 -7.28
N LYS A 314 -19.70 7.97 -7.68
CA LYS A 314 -20.02 6.67 -8.26
C LYS A 314 -19.34 6.46 -9.62
N ILE A 315 -19.36 7.45 -10.51
CA ILE A 315 -18.64 7.40 -11.78
C ILE A 315 -17.13 7.23 -11.58
N LEU A 316 -16.56 7.97 -10.64
CA LEU A 316 -15.15 7.88 -10.29
C LEU A 316 -14.77 6.58 -9.55
N GLY A 317 -15.72 5.90 -8.90
CA GLY A 317 -15.44 4.71 -8.09
C GLY A 317 -14.60 5.07 -6.84
N HIS A 318 -14.97 6.16 -6.17
CA HIS A 318 -14.44 6.51 -4.87
C HIS A 318 -15.18 5.71 -3.78
N ALA A 319 -14.44 5.18 -2.81
CA ALA A 319 -15.05 4.56 -1.65
C ALA A 319 -15.81 5.65 -0.87
N THR A 320 -17.09 5.41 -0.59
CA THR A 320 -17.86 6.25 0.31
C THR A 320 -17.43 5.95 1.74
N GLY A 321 -16.98 6.97 2.47
CA GLY A 321 -16.56 6.83 3.87
C GLY A 321 -17.72 6.57 4.83
N ASP A 322 -18.95 6.85 4.40
CA ASP A 322 -20.15 6.75 5.23
C ASP A 322 -20.99 5.51 4.85
N VAL A 323 -21.40 4.76 5.88
CA VAL A 323 -22.25 3.57 5.74
C VAL A 323 -23.62 3.96 5.14
N THR A 324 -24.11 5.15 5.46
CA THR A 324 -25.39 5.71 4.98
C THR A 324 -25.36 5.89 3.46
N ASP A 325 -24.25 6.37 2.91
CA ASP A 325 -24.08 6.52 1.45
C ASP A 325 -24.01 5.19 0.71
N ARG A 326 -23.57 4.11 1.36
CA ARG A 326 -23.49 2.76 0.75
C ARG A 326 -24.86 2.10 0.60
N VAL A 327 -25.78 2.35 1.53
CA VAL A 327 -27.05 1.64 1.64
C VAL A 327 -28.17 2.37 0.89
N TYR A 328 -28.17 3.70 0.89
CA TYR A 328 -29.35 4.48 0.45
C TYR A 328 -29.19 5.21 -0.89
N THR A 329 -28.06 5.21 -1.57
CA THR A 329 -27.88 5.94 -2.84
C THR A 329 -27.63 5.04 -4.04
N HIS A 330 -28.66 4.32 -4.47
CA HIS A 330 -28.67 3.68 -5.78
C HIS A 330 -28.93 4.72 -6.87
N LYS A 331 -27.85 5.31 -7.47
CA LYS A 331 -28.02 6.15 -8.64
C LYS A 331 -28.28 5.29 -9.87
N SER A 332 -29.39 5.56 -10.57
CA SER A 332 -29.70 4.92 -11.83
C SER A 332 -28.73 5.36 -12.93
N ILE A 333 -28.54 4.56 -13.97
CA ILE A 333 -27.71 4.92 -15.13
C ILE A 333 -28.17 6.23 -15.79
N ARG A 334 -29.48 6.54 -15.72
CA ARG A 334 -30.05 7.81 -16.21
C ARG A 334 -29.51 9.01 -15.44
N GLN A 335 -29.37 8.91 -14.11
CA GLN A 335 -28.80 9.97 -13.28
C GLN A 335 -27.30 10.14 -13.51
N LEU A 336 -26.56 9.02 -13.68
CA LEU A 336 -25.13 9.07 -14.03
C LEU A 336 -24.93 9.73 -15.41
N ARG A 337 -25.81 9.44 -16.37
CA ARG A 337 -25.77 10.05 -17.70
C ARG A 337 -25.98 11.55 -17.63
N LYS A 338 -27.01 12.02 -16.93
CA LYS A 338 -27.22 13.46 -16.70
C LYS A 338 -26.01 14.15 -16.10
N CYS A 339 -25.31 13.47 -15.17
CA CYS A 339 -24.09 13.99 -14.56
C CYS A 339 -22.96 14.15 -15.59
N ILE A 340 -22.71 13.14 -16.43
CA ILE A 340 -21.59 13.15 -17.38
C ILE A 340 -21.84 14.11 -18.55
N GLU A 341 -23.08 14.30 -18.96
CA GLU A 341 -23.49 15.21 -20.03
C GLU A 341 -23.36 16.70 -19.67
N LEU A 342 -23.07 17.03 -18.40
CA LEU A 342 -22.70 18.40 -17.99
C LEU A 342 -21.31 18.82 -18.49
N LEU A 343 -20.47 17.86 -18.91
CA LEU A 343 -19.17 18.16 -19.50
C LEU A 343 -19.36 18.80 -20.88
N LYS A 344 -18.80 19.99 -21.06
CA LYS A 344 -18.89 20.76 -22.33
C LYS A 344 -17.66 20.55 -23.20
#